data_4b0c1e0d63e1058f40bbbcc2334ca117
#
_entry.id   4b0c1e0d63e1058f40bbbcc2334ca117
#
_cell.length_a   1.000
_cell.length_b   1.000
_cell.length_c   1.000
_cell.angle_alpha   90.00
_cell.angle_beta   90.00
_cell.angle_gamma   90.00
#
_symmetry.space_group_name_H-M   'P 1'
#
loop_
_entity.id
_entity.type
_entity.pdbx_description
1 polymer ?
#
loop_
_entity_poly.entity_id
_entity_poly.type
_entity_poly.pdbx_seq_one_letter_code
_entity_poly.pdbx_strand_id
1 'polypeptide(L)'
;MLNNYTVYSFLFENGTSNLLSFTTRLTRFSTGPNLIYPESGSSFSLSLQATPPFSLITGKDMTNVSDQVKYKWIEFHKWTFKADYYFPLLKNTDKLVLNTRFAFGYLGFYNKAIGPSPFENFSVGGDGMTGYSFYGREMIKLRGYASGSGGVGSLTPGDPNITTKYVPAGNVYSKITFELRYPVSLNPQATIYVLTFLETGRAWYQLKDYNPFKMPRAAGIGVRANLPMFGLLGVDWGYGFDPVPSPANFPNANHSQFQFTIGQEF
;
A
#
# COMPACT_ATOMS: atom_id res chain seq x y z
N MET A 1 -29.05 -17.58 19.75
CA MET A 1 -27.86 -16.69 19.88
C MET A 1 -27.64 -16.07 18.51
N LEU A 2 -28.06 -14.82 18.35
CA LEU A 2 -27.85 -14.06 17.11
C LEU A 2 -26.40 -13.62 17.10
N ASN A 3 -25.60 -14.15 16.16
CA ASN A 3 -24.25 -13.67 15.88
C ASN A 3 -24.37 -12.21 15.43
N ASN A 4 -23.91 -11.31 16.28
CA ASN A 4 -23.68 -9.92 15.91
C ASN A 4 -22.54 -9.91 14.88
N TYR A 5 -22.85 -10.06 13.62
CA TYR A 5 -21.94 -9.65 12.55
C TYR A 5 -21.82 -8.13 12.69
N THR A 6 -20.67 -7.67 13.11
CA THR A 6 -20.33 -6.25 13.06
C THR A 6 -20.22 -5.90 11.59
N VAL A 7 -21.32 -5.43 11.00
CA VAL A 7 -21.31 -4.85 9.67
C VAL A 7 -20.43 -3.62 9.76
N TYR A 8 -19.32 -3.59 9.03
CA TYR A 8 -18.52 -2.40 8.87
C TYR A 8 -19.40 -1.34 8.22
N SER A 9 -19.98 -0.44 9.01
CA SER A 9 -20.73 0.67 8.44
C SER A 9 -19.73 1.61 7.78
N PHE A 10 -20.10 2.15 6.65
CA PHE A 10 -19.37 3.26 6.05
C PHE A 10 -19.28 4.39 7.09
N LEU A 11 -18.14 5.08 7.12
CA LEU A 11 -17.98 6.27 7.96
C LEU A 11 -19.04 7.34 7.63
N PHE A 12 -19.54 7.30 6.38
CA PHE A 12 -20.56 8.19 5.84
C PHE A 12 -21.59 7.34 5.10
N GLU A 13 -22.78 7.23 5.65
CA GLU A 13 -23.88 6.43 5.07
C GLU A 13 -24.63 7.20 3.98
N ASN A 14 -24.67 8.53 4.07
CA ASN A 14 -25.40 9.40 3.15
C ASN A 14 -24.65 10.71 2.88
N GLY A 15 -24.54 11.09 1.62
CA GLY A 15 -23.95 12.36 1.23
C GLY A 15 -23.40 12.33 -0.20
N THR A 16 -23.00 13.49 -0.68
CA THR A 16 -22.27 13.68 -1.94
C THR A 16 -20.95 14.34 -1.66
N SER A 17 -19.88 13.83 -2.25
CA SER A 17 -18.56 14.44 -2.19
C SER A 17 -18.05 14.75 -3.58
N ASN A 18 -17.33 15.87 -3.72
CA ASN A 18 -16.71 16.31 -4.96
C ASN A 18 -15.19 16.27 -4.76
N LEU A 19 -14.49 15.68 -5.71
CA LEU A 19 -13.04 15.64 -5.74
C LEU A 19 -12.53 16.34 -6.98
N LEU A 20 -11.74 17.39 -6.79
CA LEU A 20 -10.95 18.05 -7.82
C LEU A 20 -9.50 18.02 -7.36
N SER A 21 -8.64 17.30 -8.07
CA SER A 21 -7.24 17.19 -7.70
C SER A 21 -6.31 17.40 -8.89
N PHE A 22 -5.12 17.89 -8.60
CA PHE A 22 -4.01 18.02 -9.54
C PHE A 22 -2.92 17.04 -9.12
N THR A 23 -2.39 16.27 -10.07
CA THR A 23 -1.32 15.33 -9.82
C THR A 23 -0.08 15.71 -10.62
N THR A 24 1.02 15.90 -9.91
CA THR A 24 2.34 16.08 -10.51
C THR A 24 3.20 14.88 -10.16
N ARG A 25 3.93 14.35 -11.15
CA ARG A 25 4.81 13.20 -10.94
C ARG A 25 6.18 13.47 -11.55
N LEU A 26 7.20 13.23 -10.74
CA LEU A 26 8.59 13.19 -11.18
C LEU A 26 9.05 11.71 -11.18
N THR A 27 9.51 11.25 -12.33
CA THR A 27 9.94 9.85 -12.50
C THR A 27 11.31 9.80 -13.18
N ARG A 28 12.17 8.92 -12.70
CA ARG A 28 13.44 8.59 -13.34
C ARG A 28 13.52 7.07 -13.49
N PHE A 29 13.88 6.64 -14.70
CA PHE A 29 14.20 5.25 -15.00
C PHE A 29 15.64 5.16 -15.50
N SER A 30 16.43 4.32 -14.87
CA SER A 30 17.81 4.00 -15.26
C SER A 30 18.07 2.52 -14.94
N THR A 31 17.13 1.66 -15.37
CA THR A 31 17.24 0.21 -15.19
C THR A 31 17.89 -0.42 -16.41
N GLY A 32 18.49 -1.58 -16.21
CA GLY A 32 19.21 -2.32 -17.26
C GLY A 32 18.33 -2.72 -18.46
N PRO A 33 18.90 -3.33 -19.50
CA PRO A 33 18.27 -3.43 -20.82
C PRO A 33 16.99 -4.25 -20.85
N ASN A 34 16.81 -5.20 -19.92
CA ASN A 34 15.61 -6.02 -19.83
C ASN A 34 14.60 -5.37 -18.88
N LEU A 35 13.46 -4.92 -19.39
CA LEU A 35 12.42 -4.26 -18.59
C LEU A 35 11.65 -5.24 -17.69
N ILE A 36 11.61 -6.54 -18.03
CA ILE A 36 10.87 -7.54 -17.27
C ILE A 36 11.75 -8.12 -16.15
N TYR A 37 13.02 -8.29 -16.46
CA TYR A 37 14.04 -8.76 -15.54
C TYR A 37 15.23 -7.79 -15.52
N PRO A 38 15.08 -6.62 -14.87
CA PRO A 38 16.20 -5.69 -14.75
C PRO A 38 17.33 -6.29 -13.91
N GLU A 39 18.53 -6.32 -14.46
CA GLU A 39 19.72 -6.89 -13.83
C GLU A 39 20.48 -5.86 -13.00
N SER A 40 20.34 -4.59 -13.34
CA SER A 40 21.02 -3.48 -12.66
C SER A 40 20.27 -2.18 -12.83
N GLY A 41 20.70 -1.16 -12.08
CA GLY A 41 20.16 0.19 -12.20
C GLY A 41 19.12 0.53 -11.15
N SER A 42 18.45 1.64 -11.36
CA SER A 42 17.46 2.14 -10.41
C SER A 42 16.31 2.88 -11.08
N SER A 43 15.19 2.91 -10.43
CA SER A 43 14.06 3.77 -10.77
C SER A 43 13.51 4.45 -9.52
N PHE A 44 12.97 5.64 -9.67
CA PHE A 44 12.18 6.25 -8.62
C PHE A 44 11.02 7.05 -9.20
N SER A 45 9.99 7.20 -8.41
CA SER A 45 8.81 8.03 -8.70
C SER A 45 8.41 8.79 -7.46
N LEU A 46 8.34 10.11 -7.56
CA LEU A 46 7.77 11.01 -6.57
C LEU A 46 6.49 11.60 -7.15
N SER A 47 5.37 11.42 -6.48
CA SER A 47 4.07 11.97 -6.90
C SER A 47 3.48 12.84 -5.80
N LEU A 48 2.95 13.97 -6.20
CA LEU A 48 2.12 14.85 -5.39
C LEU A 48 0.75 14.95 -6.04
N GLN A 49 -0.27 14.52 -5.32
CA GLN A 49 -1.67 14.81 -5.62
C GLN A 49 -2.18 15.82 -4.62
N ALA A 50 -2.69 16.94 -5.09
CA ALA A 50 -3.19 18.01 -4.23
C ALA A 50 -4.53 18.53 -4.72
N THR A 51 -5.41 18.82 -3.79
CA THR A 51 -6.69 19.51 -4.04
C THR A 51 -6.57 20.99 -3.69
N PRO A 52 -7.41 21.86 -4.25
CA PRO A 52 -7.53 23.22 -3.74
C PRO A 52 -7.99 23.20 -2.27
N PRO A 53 -7.49 24.10 -1.42
CA PRO A 53 -7.92 24.25 -0.03
C PRO A 53 -9.25 25.01 0.07
N PHE A 54 -10.34 24.42 -0.37
CA PHE A 54 -11.65 25.06 -0.50
C PHE A 54 -12.14 25.72 0.79
N SER A 55 -11.92 25.08 1.94
CA SER A 55 -12.32 25.61 3.24
C SER A 55 -11.58 26.91 3.59
N LEU A 56 -10.30 26.98 3.26
CA LEU A 56 -9.48 28.17 3.50
C LEU A 56 -9.85 29.29 2.51
N ILE A 57 -10.12 28.96 1.24
CA ILE A 57 -10.51 29.90 0.21
C ILE A 57 -11.87 30.51 0.54
N THR A 58 -12.82 29.71 1.01
CA THR A 58 -14.18 30.21 1.34
C THR A 58 -14.27 30.90 2.69
N GLY A 59 -13.24 30.75 3.56
CA GLY A 59 -13.20 31.36 4.90
C GLY A 59 -14.27 30.83 5.86
N LYS A 60 -14.91 29.70 5.54
CA LYS A 60 -15.96 29.10 6.39
C LYS A 60 -15.36 28.41 7.61
N ASP A 61 -15.94 28.68 8.78
CA ASP A 61 -15.62 27.90 9.98
C ASP A 61 -16.16 26.48 9.82
N MET A 62 -15.25 25.50 9.91
CA MET A 62 -15.54 24.07 9.76
C MET A 62 -15.55 23.33 11.12
N THR A 63 -15.52 24.04 12.24
CA THR A 63 -15.35 23.42 13.57
C THR A 63 -16.58 22.63 14.01
N ASN A 64 -17.78 23.18 13.79
CA ASN A 64 -19.04 22.57 14.27
C ASN A 64 -20.04 22.27 13.15
N VAL A 65 -19.54 21.85 11.99
CA VAL A 65 -20.41 21.49 10.86
C VAL A 65 -20.52 19.97 10.73
N SER A 66 -21.62 19.50 10.13
CA SER A 66 -21.82 18.05 9.87
C SER A 66 -20.79 17.52 8.88
N ASP A 67 -20.53 16.21 8.94
CA ASP A 67 -19.59 15.56 8.05
C ASP A 67 -19.98 15.68 6.57
N GLN A 68 -21.29 15.73 6.28
CA GLN A 68 -21.78 16.00 4.92
C GLN A 68 -21.34 17.37 4.38
N VAL A 69 -21.19 18.36 5.23
CA VAL A 69 -20.67 19.68 4.85
C VAL A 69 -19.15 19.67 4.79
N LYS A 70 -18.47 19.04 5.77
CA LYS A 70 -17.00 18.96 5.82
C LYS A 70 -16.42 18.30 4.58
N TYR A 71 -17.05 17.20 4.13
CA TYR A 71 -16.54 16.38 3.04
C TYR A 71 -17.27 16.59 1.71
N LYS A 72 -18.06 17.67 1.60
CA LYS A 72 -18.69 18.06 0.34
C LYS A 72 -17.64 18.35 -0.74
N TRP A 73 -16.54 18.97 -0.38
CA TRP A 73 -15.35 19.15 -1.18
C TRP A 73 -14.18 18.50 -0.45
N ILE A 74 -13.59 17.47 -1.07
CA ILE A 74 -12.49 16.74 -0.48
C ILE A 74 -11.21 17.56 -0.57
N GLU A 75 -10.54 17.74 0.57
CA GLU A 75 -9.33 18.56 0.70
C GLU A 75 -8.18 17.73 1.27
N PHE A 76 -7.09 17.60 0.51
CA PHE A 76 -5.87 16.93 0.95
C PHE A 76 -4.68 17.28 0.07
N HIS A 77 -3.49 16.93 0.56
CA HIS A 77 -2.32 16.73 -0.25
C HIS A 77 -1.72 15.36 0.06
N LYS A 78 -1.47 14.59 -0.99
CA LYS A 78 -0.98 13.21 -0.89
C LYS A 78 0.35 13.10 -1.59
N TRP A 79 1.35 12.68 -0.84
CA TRP A 79 2.70 12.47 -1.32
C TRP A 79 2.96 10.98 -1.38
N THR A 80 3.48 10.49 -2.49
CA THR A 80 3.93 9.12 -2.63
C THR A 80 5.31 9.08 -3.25
N PHE A 81 6.18 8.30 -2.64
CA PHE A 81 7.52 8.04 -3.11
C PHE A 81 7.72 6.54 -3.27
N LYS A 82 8.21 6.11 -4.43
CA LYS A 82 8.59 4.73 -4.70
C LYS A 82 9.97 4.72 -5.33
N ALA A 83 10.81 3.79 -4.91
CA ALA A 83 12.13 3.60 -5.47
C ALA A 83 12.46 2.11 -5.56
N ASP A 84 13.05 1.73 -6.68
CA ASP A 84 13.57 0.39 -6.95
C ASP A 84 15.06 0.49 -7.25
N TYR A 85 15.82 -0.42 -6.72
CA TYR A 85 17.23 -0.56 -6.99
C TYR A 85 17.58 -2.01 -7.27
N TYR A 86 18.21 -2.27 -8.41
CA TYR A 86 18.61 -3.58 -8.88
C TYR A 86 20.13 -3.72 -8.80
N PHE A 87 20.57 -4.74 -8.13
CA PHE A 87 21.96 -4.99 -7.85
C PHE A 87 22.34 -6.42 -8.26
N PRO A 88 23.22 -6.62 -9.26
CA PRO A 88 23.72 -7.95 -9.62
C PRO A 88 24.67 -8.44 -8.53
N LEU A 89 24.40 -9.61 -7.96
CA LEU A 89 25.23 -10.17 -6.87
C LEU A 89 26.44 -10.93 -7.36
N LEU A 90 26.41 -11.42 -8.61
CA LEU A 90 27.48 -12.22 -9.21
C LEU A 90 28.10 -11.48 -10.39
N LYS A 91 29.38 -11.14 -10.28
CA LYS A 91 30.10 -10.34 -11.30
C LYS A 91 30.22 -10.99 -12.68
N ASN A 92 30.13 -12.32 -12.79
CA ASN A 92 30.35 -13.05 -14.05
C ASN A 92 29.08 -13.66 -14.66
N THR A 93 27.99 -13.59 -13.96
CA THR A 93 26.68 -14.04 -14.43
C THR A 93 25.65 -13.10 -13.85
N ASP A 94 25.13 -12.20 -14.64
CA ASP A 94 24.08 -11.24 -14.23
C ASP A 94 22.74 -11.92 -13.90
N LYS A 95 22.84 -13.21 -13.51
CA LYS A 95 21.67 -14.05 -13.27
C LYS A 95 21.04 -13.84 -11.90
N LEU A 96 21.85 -13.61 -10.86
CA LEU A 96 21.32 -13.41 -9.52
C LEU A 96 21.23 -11.94 -9.18
N VAL A 97 20.02 -11.43 -9.03
CA VAL A 97 19.75 -10.01 -8.84
C VAL A 97 19.08 -9.79 -7.47
N LEU A 98 19.61 -8.89 -6.69
CA LEU A 98 18.93 -8.33 -5.53
C LEU A 98 18.15 -7.08 -5.96
N ASN A 99 16.84 -7.14 -5.85
CA ASN A 99 15.98 -5.96 -5.99
C ASN A 99 15.62 -5.45 -4.60
N THR A 100 15.90 -4.19 -4.34
CA THR A 100 15.51 -3.48 -3.13
C THR A 100 14.47 -2.43 -3.50
N ARG A 101 13.30 -2.49 -2.87
CA ARG A 101 12.22 -1.52 -3.07
C ARG A 101 11.94 -0.76 -1.79
N PHE A 102 11.72 0.51 -1.95
CA PHE A 102 11.23 1.38 -0.88
C PHE A 102 9.98 2.11 -1.36
N ALA A 103 8.96 2.12 -0.52
CA ALA A 103 7.75 2.90 -0.76
C ALA A 103 7.37 3.67 0.51
N PHE A 104 6.98 4.90 0.32
CA PHE A 104 6.53 5.80 1.38
C PHE A 104 5.36 6.62 0.87
N GLY A 105 4.36 6.84 1.72
CA GLY A 105 3.25 7.73 1.41
C GLY A 105 2.84 8.54 2.62
N TYR A 106 2.39 9.76 2.35
CA TYR A 106 1.90 10.69 3.35
C TYR A 106 0.67 11.42 2.84
N LEU A 107 -0.41 11.34 3.61
CA LEU A 107 -1.66 12.08 3.41
C LEU A 107 -1.73 13.21 4.44
N GLY A 108 -1.68 14.43 3.95
CA GLY A 108 -1.83 15.63 4.77
C GLY A 108 -3.14 16.36 4.50
N PHE A 109 -3.42 17.34 5.32
CA PHE A 109 -4.62 18.18 5.24
C PHE A 109 -4.26 19.65 5.46
N TYR A 110 -5.10 20.55 4.97
CA TYR A 110 -4.87 21.99 5.07
C TYR A 110 -5.54 22.59 6.30
N ASN A 111 -6.73 22.11 6.65
CA ASN A 111 -7.55 22.65 7.71
C ASN A 111 -7.68 21.64 8.86
N LYS A 112 -7.24 22.05 10.07
CA LYS A 112 -7.28 21.19 11.28
C LYS A 112 -8.71 20.84 11.71
N ALA A 113 -9.70 21.71 11.42
CA ALA A 113 -11.09 21.44 11.78
C ALA A 113 -11.73 20.35 10.91
N ILE A 114 -11.20 20.14 9.68
CA ILE A 114 -11.65 19.08 8.78
C ILE A 114 -10.86 17.79 9.06
N GLY A 115 -9.55 17.91 9.31
CA GLY A 115 -8.66 16.77 9.47
C GLY A 115 -8.30 16.05 8.16
N PRO A 116 -7.71 14.85 8.24
CA PRO A 116 -7.35 14.07 7.07
C PRO A 116 -8.58 13.53 6.34
N SER A 117 -8.51 13.47 5.01
CA SER A 117 -9.58 12.87 4.20
C SER A 117 -9.78 11.39 4.55
N PRO A 118 -11.01 10.95 4.83
CA PRO A 118 -11.29 9.56 5.14
C PRO A 118 -11.27 8.63 3.92
N PHE A 119 -11.23 9.18 2.71
CA PHE A 119 -11.31 8.43 1.46
C PHE A 119 -9.96 8.13 0.82
N GLU A 120 -8.89 8.84 1.22
CA GLU A 120 -7.58 8.80 0.55
C GLU A 120 -6.49 8.12 1.37
N ASN A 121 -6.86 7.51 2.48
CA ASN A 121 -5.94 6.82 3.39
C ASN A 121 -5.26 5.62 2.72
N PHE A 122 -4.19 5.18 3.36
CA PHE A 122 -3.45 3.97 3.00
C PHE A 122 -3.87 2.79 3.88
N SER A 123 -4.02 1.62 3.26
CA SER A 123 -4.18 0.35 3.96
C SER A 123 -3.07 -0.60 3.55
N VAL A 124 -2.30 -1.10 4.52
CA VAL A 124 -1.18 -2.01 4.28
C VAL A 124 -1.61 -3.44 4.60
N GLY A 125 -1.33 -4.36 3.71
CA GLY A 125 -1.71 -5.77 3.80
C GLY A 125 -2.49 -6.25 2.58
N GLY A 126 -2.74 -7.56 2.49
CA GLY A 126 -3.46 -8.16 1.39
C GLY A 126 -2.62 -8.47 0.16
N ASP A 127 -3.31 -8.93 -0.87
CA ASP A 127 -2.71 -9.42 -2.11
C ASP A 127 -2.33 -8.31 -3.10
N GLY A 128 -2.85 -7.11 -2.91
CA GLY A 128 -2.63 -5.99 -3.83
C GLY A 128 -3.34 -6.13 -5.18
N MET A 129 -4.19 -7.14 -5.37
CA MET A 129 -4.93 -7.34 -6.62
C MET A 129 -5.97 -6.25 -6.86
N THR A 130 -6.56 -5.75 -5.79
CA THR A 130 -7.42 -4.58 -5.82
C THR A 130 -6.60 -3.38 -5.37
N GLY A 131 -6.22 -2.49 -6.26
CA GLY A 131 -5.45 -1.29 -5.90
C GLY A 131 -6.13 -0.41 -4.85
N TYR A 132 -7.45 -0.58 -4.68
CA TYR A 132 -8.28 0.12 -3.70
C TYR A 132 -9.16 -0.85 -2.93
N SER A 133 -9.36 -0.58 -1.64
CA SER A 133 -10.37 -1.28 -0.86
C SER A 133 -11.78 -0.87 -1.28
N PHE A 134 -12.79 -1.64 -0.83
CA PHE A 134 -14.20 -1.28 -1.02
C PHE A 134 -14.55 0.14 -0.53
N TYR A 135 -13.76 0.68 0.39
CA TYR A 135 -13.92 2.04 0.93
C TYR A 135 -13.12 3.12 0.18
N GLY A 136 -12.57 2.82 -1.01
CA GLY A 136 -11.77 3.75 -1.81
C GLY A 136 -10.33 3.95 -1.34
N ARG A 137 -9.86 3.19 -0.34
CA ARG A 137 -8.50 3.33 0.20
C ARG A 137 -7.48 2.63 -0.66
N GLU A 138 -6.32 3.27 -0.79
CA GLU A 138 -5.19 2.66 -1.50
C GLU A 138 -4.64 1.46 -0.71
N MET A 139 -4.64 0.30 -1.37
CA MET A 139 -4.16 -0.96 -0.80
C MET A 139 -2.68 -1.16 -1.12
N ILE A 140 -1.86 -1.22 -0.09
CA ILE A 140 -0.43 -1.48 -0.21
C ILE A 140 -0.19 -2.95 0.12
N LYS A 141 0.10 -3.75 -0.89
CA LYS A 141 0.40 -5.18 -0.74
C LYS A 141 1.49 -5.42 0.30
N LEU A 142 1.27 -6.36 1.20
CA LEU A 142 2.30 -6.91 2.08
C LEU A 142 2.10 -8.43 2.15
N ARG A 143 3.00 -9.18 1.55
CA ARG A 143 2.91 -10.65 1.44
C ARG A 143 2.99 -11.29 2.81
N GLY A 144 2.25 -12.37 3.01
CA GLY A 144 2.16 -13.05 4.31
C GLY A 144 1.12 -12.47 5.26
N TYR A 145 0.46 -11.36 4.89
CA TYR A 145 -0.60 -10.75 5.70
C TYR A 145 -1.87 -10.57 4.87
N ALA A 146 -2.99 -11.03 5.40
CA ALA A 146 -4.28 -10.92 4.73
C ALA A 146 -4.76 -9.46 4.63
N SER A 147 -5.59 -9.17 3.65
CA SER A 147 -6.31 -7.90 3.57
C SER A 147 -7.46 -7.83 4.58
N GLY A 148 -7.83 -6.63 5.00
CA GLY A 148 -8.99 -6.40 5.84
C GLY A 148 -8.77 -6.79 7.30
N SER A 149 -9.59 -7.70 7.82
CA SER A 149 -9.67 -8.05 9.25
C SER A 149 -8.41 -8.67 9.86
N GLY A 150 -7.44 -9.07 9.07
CA GLY A 150 -6.18 -9.65 9.53
C GLY A 150 -4.94 -9.03 8.89
N GLY A 151 -5.07 -7.96 8.13
CA GLY A 151 -3.95 -7.29 7.47
C GLY A 151 -3.20 -6.31 8.38
N VAL A 152 -2.04 -5.88 7.94
CA VAL A 152 -1.19 -4.91 8.67
C VAL A 152 -1.85 -3.54 8.77
N GLY A 153 -2.80 -3.23 7.90
CA GLY A 153 -3.66 -2.06 8.03
C GLY A 153 -4.52 -2.08 9.30
N SER A 154 -4.81 -3.25 9.87
CA SER A 154 -5.48 -3.36 11.15
C SER A 154 -4.59 -3.02 12.35
N LEU A 155 -3.28 -2.91 12.14
CA LEU A 155 -2.32 -2.39 13.14
C LEU A 155 -2.26 -0.87 13.17
N THR A 156 -2.88 -0.20 12.23
CA THR A 156 -2.98 1.25 12.29
C THR A 156 -3.93 1.59 13.42
N PRO A 157 -3.49 2.22 14.51
CA PRO A 157 -4.41 2.72 15.50
C PRO A 157 -5.37 3.68 14.79
N GLY A 158 -6.64 3.34 14.78
CA GLY A 158 -7.68 4.23 14.27
C GLY A 158 -7.63 5.57 15.00
N ASP A 159 -8.39 6.55 14.53
CA ASP A 159 -8.59 7.79 15.27
C ASP A 159 -8.99 7.42 16.71
N PRO A 160 -8.22 7.84 17.73
CA PRO A 160 -8.54 7.56 19.14
C PRO A 160 -9.90 8.10 19.57
N ASN A 161 -10.47 9.02 18.80
CA ASN A 161 -11.79 9.57 19.05
C ASN A 161 -12.93 8.74 18.42
N ILE A 162 -12.60 7.76 17.57
CA ILE A 162 -13.59 6.84 16.97
C ILE A 162 -13.59 5.54 17.79
N THR A 163 -14.37 5.53 18.86
CA THR A 163 -14.41 4.42 19.83
C THR A 163 -15.11 3.14 19.36
N THR A 164 -15.72 3.12 18.18
CA THR A 164 -16.65 2.05 17.83
C THR A 164 -16.31 1.19 16.63
N LYS A 165 -15.33 1.56 15.79
CA LYS A 165 -15.02 0.75 14.61
C LYS A 165 -13.56 0.81 14.22
N TYR A 166 -12.97 -0.34 14.28
CA TYR A 166 -11.63 -0.62 13.81
C TYR A 166 -11.60 -0.46 12.28
N VAL A 167 -11.17 0.70 11.82
CA VAL A 167 -11.02 0.95 10.40
C VAL A 167 -9.52 0.96 10.10
N PRO A 168 -8.98 -0.11 9.49
CA PRO A 168 -7.56 -0.21 9.21
C PRO A 168 -7.17 0.77 8.09
N ALA A 169 -6.72 1.95 8.48
CA ALA A 169 -6.28 2.98 7.55
C ALA A 169 -5.24 3.89 8.20
N GLY A 170 -4.31 4.36 7.42
CA GLY A 170 -3.26 5.26 7.87
C GLY A 170 -3.10 6.45 6.95
N ASN A 171 -2.61 7.55 7.50
CA ASN A 171 -2.26 8.73 6.74
C ASN A 171 -0.78 8.74 6.33
N VAL A 172 -0.01 7.83 6.90
CA VAL A 172 1.39 7.60 6.58
C VAL A 172 1.61 6.11 6.39
N TYR A 173 2.34 5.71 5.37
CA TYR A 173 2.83 4.33 5.26
C TYR A 173 4.29 4.29 4.85
N SER A 174 4.93 3.19 5.19
CA SER A 174 6.24 2.84 4.68
C SER A 174 6.31 1.34 4.45
N LYS A 175 6.98 0.97 3.36
CA LYS A 175 7.23 -0.43 3.00
C LYS A 175 8.66 -0.56 2.46
N ILE A 176 9.34 -1.62 2.88
CA ILE A 176 10.66 -2.00 2.37
C ILE A 176 10.55 -3.45 1.91
N THR A 177 11.08 -3.75 0.73
CA THR A 177 11.10 -5.10 0.18
C THR A 177 12.49 -5.40 -0.36
N PHE A 178 13.02 -6.55 0.00
CA PHE A 178 14.21 -7.14 -0.58
C PHE A 178 13.80 -8.41 -1.32
N GLU A 179 14.10 -8.50 -2.59
CA GLU A 179 13.83 -9.68 -3.41
C GLU A 179 15.12 -10.18 -4.05
N LEU A 180 15.46 -11.40 -3.75
CA LEU A 180 16.52 -12.11 -4.45
C LEU A 180 15.90 -12.89 -5.59
N ARG A 181 16.26 -12.54 -6.82
CA ARG A 181 15.67 -13.03 -8.06
C ARG A 181 16.68 -13.86 -8.85
N TYR A 182 16.21 -15.00 -9.36
CA TYR A 182 16.99 -15.87 -10.21
C TYR A 182 16.20 -16.25 -11.48
N PRO A 183 16.70 -15.99 -12.69
CA PRO A 183 15.99 -16.27 -13.92
C PRO A 183 16.10 -17.77 -14.26
N VAL A 184 14.95 -18.37 -14.52
CA VAL A 184 14.84 -19.73 -15.06
C VAL A 184 14.91 -19.68 -16.59
N SER A 185 14.23 -18.71 -17.19
CA SER A 185 14.24 -18.45 -18.63
C SER A 185 14.16 -16.95 -18.89
N LEU A 186 15.03 -16.42 -19.74
CA LEU A 186 14.98 -15.04 -20.20
C LEU A 186 14.52 -14.97 -21.66
N ASN A 187 13.89 -16.03 -22.18
CA ASN A 187 13.34 -16.00 -23.53
C ASN A 187 12.22 -14.93 -23.62
N PRO A 188 12.25 -14.03 -24.63
CA PRO A 188 11.20 -13.03 -24.84
C PRO A 188 9.78 -13.62 -24.95
N GLN A 189 9.64 -14.87 -25.40
CA GLN A 189 8.35 -15.55 -25.50
C GLN A 189 7.85 -16.10 -24.13
N ALA A 190 8.75 -16.31 -23.17
CA ALA A 190 8.42 -16.78 -21.84
C ALA A 190 9.55 -16.44 -20.86
N THR A 191 9.54 -15.24 -20.33
CA THR A 191 10.48 -14.85 -19.27
C THR A 191 9.96 -15.39 -17.94
N ILE A 192 10.71 -16.31 -17.34
CA ILE A 192 10.34 -16.97 -16.09
C ILE A 192 11.46 -16.77 -15.09
N TYR A 193 11.15 -16.33 -13.88
CA TYR A 193 12.10 -16.25 -12.78
C TYR A 193 11.45 -16.63 -11.44
N VAL A 194 12.29 -17.14 -10.57
CA VAL A 194 11.93 -17.42 -9.17
C VAL A 194 12.50 -16.34 -8.28
N LEU A 195 11.87 -16.13 -7.14
CA LEU A 195 12.33 -15.16 -6.17
C LEU A 195 12.12 -15.66 -4.74
N THR A 196 12.96 -15.20 -3.85
CA THR A 196 12.69 -15.18 -2.42
C THR A 196 12.64 -13.72 -1.96
N PHE A 197 11.82 -13.44 -0.96
CA PHE A 197 11.65 -12.09 -0.49
C PHE A 197 11.67 -11.98 1.03
N LEU A 198 12.10 -10.82 1.48
CA LEU A 198 11.94 -10.32 2.84
C LEU A 198 11.30 -8.94 2.70
N GLU A 199 10.17 -8.73 3.37
CA GLU A 199 9.52 -7.43 3.33
C GLU A 199 8.97 -7.02 4.70
N THR A 200 8.87 -5.72 4.87
CA THR A 200 8.32 -5.11 6.05
C THR A 200 7.52 -3.89 5.66
N GLY A 201 6.42 -3.64 6.33
CA GLY A 201 5.57 -2.49 6.02
C GLY A 201 4.52 -2.24 7.09
N ARG A 202 4.15 -0.98 7.22
CA ARG A 202 3.12 -0.55 8.15
C ARG A 202 2.50 0.78 7.72
N ALA A 203 1.27 1.02 8.14
CA ALA A 203 0.65 2.34 8.10
C ALA A 203 0.45 2.90 9.49
N TRP A 204 0.53 4.23 9.63
CA TRP A 204 0.32 4.98 10.87
C TRP A 204 -0.73 6.06 10.67
N TYR A 205 -1.49 6.35 11.71
CA TYR A 205 -2.53 7.39 11.65
C TYR A 205 -1.93 8.80 11.60
N GLN A 206 -0.87 9.06 12.35
CA GLN A 206 -0.20 10.36 12.39
C GLN A 206 1.29 10.24 12.07
N LEU A 207 1.85 11.27 11.46
CA LEU A 207 3.27 11.31 11.14
C LEU A 207 4.17 11.23 12.40
N LYS A 208 3.71 11.77 13.53
CA LYS A 208 4.45 11.69 14.80
C LYS A 208 4.63 10.27 15.32
N ASP A 209 3.75 9.34 14.91
CA ASP A 209 3.79 7.94 15.33
C ASP A 209 4.66 7.09 14.40
N TYR A 210 5.19 7.70 13.32
CA TYR A 210 6.01 7.01 12.35
C TYR A 210 7.29 6.45 12.99
N ASN A 211 7.46 5.13 12.89
CA ASN A 211 8.65 4.44 13.36
C ASN A 211 9.01 3.29 12.39
N PRO A 212 10.03 3.49 11.54
CA PRO A 212 10.41 2.50 10.54
C PRO A 212 11.01 1.21 11.13
N PHE A 213 11.39 1.22 12.41
CA PHE A 213 11.94 0.05 13.09
C PHE A 213 10.87 -0.83 13.74
N LYS A 214 9.62 -0.37 13.77
CA LYS A 214 8.48 -1.11 14.34
C LYS A 214 7.46 -1.47 13.25
N MET A 215 7.95 -2.11 12.19
CA MET A 215 7.10 -2.59 11.10
C MET A 215 7.06 -4.12 11.10
N PRO A 216 5.88 -4.72 10.92
CA PRO A 216 5.73 -6.17 10.74
C PRO A 216 6.55 -6.67 9.56
N ARG A 217 7.10 -7.86 9.73
CA ARG A 217 8.03 -8.50 8.80
C ARG A 217 7.40 -9.75 8.20
N ALA A 218 7.70 -9.99 6.96
CA ALA A 218 7.32 -11.21 6.27
C ALA A 218 8.44 -11.70 5.36
N ALA A 219 8.50 -13.00 5.14
CA ALA A 219 9.37 -13.60 4.13
C ALA A 219 8.60 -14.64 3.34
N GLY A 220 9.13 -15.00 2.18
CA GLY A 220 8.50 -16.00 1.34
C GLY A 220 9.25 -16.26 0.05
N ILE A 221 8.58 -17.01 -0.82
CA ILE A 221 9.07 -17.38 -2.14
C ILE A 221 8.01 -17.06 -3.18
N GLY A 222 8.44 -16.88 -4.41
CA GLY A 222 7.51 -16.63 -5.50
C GLY A 222 8.07 -17.03 -6.85
N VAL A 223 7.15 -17.10 -7.80
CA VAL A 223 7.44 -17.36 -9.22
C VAL A 223 6.79 -16.27 -10.03
N ARG A 224 7.48 -15.82 -11.06
CA ARG A 224 6.98 -14.88 -12.05
C ARG A 224 7.13 -15.48 -13.43
N ALA A 225 6.10 -15.34 -14.24
CA ALA A 225 6.10 -15.72 -15.64
C ALA A 225 5.53 -14.57 -16.47
N ASN A 226 6.32 -14.00 -17.36
CA ASN A 226 5.84 -13.02 -18.33
C ASN A 226 5.56 -13.72 -19.65
N LEU A 227 4.30 -13.70 -20.04
CA LEU A 227 3.79 -14.32 -21.26
C LEU A 227 3.24 -13.20 -22.17
N PRO A 228 3.58 -13.20 -23.48
CA PRO A 228 3.22 -12.10 -24.39
C PRO A 228 1.74 -11.77 -24.47
N MET A 229 0.86 -12.78 -24.28
CA MET A 229 -0.59 -12.57 -24.33
C MET A 229 -1.21 -12.20 -22.98
N PHE A 230 -0.59 -12.59 -21.87
CA PHE A 230 -1.15 -12.45 -20.52
C PHE A 230 -0.41 -11.43 -19.66
N GLY A 231 0.75 -10.93 -20.13
CA GLY A 231 1.62 -10.07 -19.33
C GLY A 231 2.32 -10.85 -18.21
N LEU A 232 2.67 -10.14 -17.14
CA LEU A 232 3.34 -10.73 -15.99
C LEU A 232 2.32 -11.38 -15.06
N LEU A 233 2.50 -12.68 -14.85
CA LEU A 233 1.76 -13.47 -13.86
C LEU A 233 2.69 -13.84 -12.72
N GLY A 234 2.19 -13.81 -11.51
CA GLY A 234 2.95 -14.16 -10.32
C GLY A 234 2.16 -14.94 -9.30
N VAL A 235 2.86 -15.85 -8.62
CA VAL A 235 2.35 -16.55 -7.44
C VAL A 235 3.39 -16.43 -6.36
N ASP A 236 2.98 -15.95 -5.19
CA ASP A 236 3.79 -15.85 -4.00
C ASP A 236 3.20 -16.68 -2.87
N TRP A 237 4.05 -17.34 -2.12
CA TRP A 237 3.74 -17.83 -0.78
C TRP A 237 4.52 -17.01 0.23
N GLY A 238 3.82 -16.38 1.17
CA GLY A 238 4.40 -15.53 2.19
C GLY A 238 4.00 -15.94 3.60
N TYR A 239 4.93 -15.76 4.53
CA TYR A 239 4.71 -15.96 5.95
C TYR A 239 5.05 -14.70 6.74
N GLY A 240 4.08 -14.21 7.52
CA GLY A 240 4.24 -13.06 8.41
C GLY A 240 4.76 -13.50 9.78
N PHE A 241 5.84 -12.91 10.25
CA PHE A 241 6.49 -13.27 11.52
C PHE A 241 5.87 -12.59 12.73
N ASP A 242 5.34 -11.40 12.53
CA ASP A 242 4.88 -10.56 13.63
C ASP A 242 3.37 -10.66 13.78
N PRO A 243 2.86 -10.84 15.02
CA PRO A 243 1.43 -10.91 15.26
C PRO A 243 0.76 -9.59 14.92
N VAL A 244 -0.38 -9.69 14.26
CA VAL A 244 -1.23 -8.56 13.92
C VAL A 244 -2.39 -8.53 14.91
N PRO A 245 -2.68 -7.41 15.59
CA PRO A 245 -3.89 -7.31 16.39
C PRO A 245 -5.10 -7.58 15.51
N SER A 246 -5.77 -8.68 15.79
CA SER A 246 -6.99 -9.08 15.12
C SER A 246 -8.18 -8.69 16.00
N PRO A 247 -9.31 -8.26 15.44
CA PRO A 247 -10.54 -8.14 16.18
C PRO A 247 -10.86 -9.45 16.92
N ALA A 248 -11.44 -9.38 18.09
CA ALA A 248 -11.74 -10.54 18.93
C ALA A 248 -12.52 -11.66 18.21
N ASN A 249 -13.22 -11.33 17.14
CA ASN A 249 -13.98 -12.26 16.30
C ASN A 249 -13.14 -12.98 15.23
N PHE A 250 -11.86 -12.62 15.08
CA PHE A 250 -10.91 -13.24 14.14
C PHE A 250 -9.58 -13.53 14.85
N PRO A 251 -9.58 -14.43 15.86
CA PRO A 251 -8.44 -14.62 16.75
C PRO A 251 -7.19 -15.18 16.07
N ASN A 252 -7.29 -15.70 14.86
CA ASN A 252 -6.19 -16.30 14.11
C ASN A 252 -6.05 -15.59 12.75
N ALA A 253 -5.44 -14.41 12.74
CA ALA A 253 -4.92 -13.87 11.50
C ALA A 253 -3.94 -14.90 10.92
N ASN A 254 -4.30 -15.48 9.78
CA ASN A 254 -3.48 -16.49 9.14
C ASN A 254 -2.19 -15.84 8.66
N HIS A 255 -1.06 -16.19 9.28
CA HIS A 255 0.25 -15.67 8.95
C HIS A 255 0.83 -16.27 7.66
N SER A 256 0.15 -17.23 7.05
CA SER A 256 0.57 -17.90 5.82
C SER A 256 -0.44 -17.62 4.72
N GLN A 257 0.00 -16.99 3.64
CA GLN A 257 -0.85 -16.54 2.55
C GLN A 257 -0.25 -16.90 1.19
N PHE A 258 -1.10 -17.45 0.31
CA PHE A 258 -0.84 -17.47 -1.13
C PHE A 258 -1.42 -16.20 -1.75
N GLN A 259 -0.65 -15.60 -2.64
CA GLN A 259 -1.05 -14.36 -3.32
C GLN A 259 -0.76 -14.46 -4.80
N PHE A 260 -1.68 -13.98 -5.60
CA PHE A 260 -1.54 -13.92 -7.05
C PHE A 260 -1.23 -12.48 -7.47
N THR A 261 -0.45 -12.34 -8.51
CA THR A 261 -0.14 -11.05 -9.13
C THR A 261 -0.43 -11.16 -10.63
N ILE A 262 -1.19 -10.21 -11.15
CA ILE A 262 -1.46 -10.06 -12.58
C ILE A 262 -1.03 -8.66 -12.98
N GLY A 263 -0.14 -8.56 -13.99
CA GLY A 263 0.47 -7.30 -14.39
C GLY A 263 1.76 -6.98 -13.65
N GLN A 264 2.40 -5.87 -14.06
CA GLN A 264 3.63 -5.40 -13.40
C GLN A 264 3.26 -4.65 -12.11
N GLU A 265 3.93 -4.99 -11.03
CA GLU A 265 3.91 -4.18 -9.80
C GLU A 265 4.85 -2.97 -10.02
N PHE A 266 4.25 -1.80 -10.20
CA PHE A 266 4.97 -0.53 -10.27
C PHE A 266 4.91 0.21 -8.93
#